data_698bbc3d84dcc09734bede4a26bc911b
#
_entry.id   698bbc3d84dcc09734bede4a26bc911b
#
_cell.length_a   1.000
_cell.length_b   1.000
_cell.length_c   1.000
_cell.angle_alpha   90.00
_cell.angle_beta   90.00
_cell.angle_gamma   90.00
#
_symmetry.space_group_name_H-M   'P 1'
#
loop_
_entity.id
_entity.type
_entity.pdbx_description
1 polymer ?
#
loop_
_entity_poly.entity_id
_entity_poly.type
_entity_poly.pdbx_seq_one_letter_code
_entity_poly.pdbx_strand_id
1 'polypeptide(L)'
;MESLQVKEYMNHYPVTFTPDMVVEEAALRFLKTKQIGGPVIDKNNQLIGFLSESDVLSKMIETIYYNEHIADVADLMRKDVLTVKPYDSVIELGQQMLKNKPKVYPVVDDDENLLGTISRNDVLRAIDLHLRSGYKG
;
A
#
# COMPACT_ATOMS: atom_id res chain seq x y z
N MET A 1 -9.90 14.85 23.30
CA MET A 1 -9.15 13.70 22.76
C MET A 1 -8.62 14.07 21.40
N GLU A 2 -7.34 14.01 21.22
CA GLU A 2 -6.77 14.29 19.93
C GLU A 2 -7.14 13.20 18.95
N SER A 3 -7.52 13.62 17.76
CA SER A 3 -7.86 12.72 16.70
C SER A 3 -6.57 12.21 16.05
N LEU A 4 -6.41 10.90 16.01
CA LEU A 4 -5.30 10.28 15.30
C LEU A 4 -5.67 10.18 13.83
N GLN A 5 -5.03 11.02 13.02
CA GLN A 5 -5.31 11.05 11.58
C GLN A 5 -4.25 10.30 10.79
N VAL A 6 -4.69 9.67 9.71
CA VAL A 6 -3.84 8.90 8.81
C VAL A 6 -2.62 9.69 8.36
N LYS A 7 -2.80 10.96 8.01
CA LYS A 7 -1.71 11.81 7.50
C LYS A 7 -0.52 11.96 8.44
N GLU A 8 -0.75 11.75 9.74
CA GLU A 8 0.30 11.92 10.75
C GLU A 8 1.21 10.69 10.87
N TYR A 9 0.74 9.53 10.40
CA TYR A 9 1.45 8.27 10.59
C TYR A 9 1.73 7.50 9.30
N MET A 10 1.22 7.97 8.18
CA MET A 10 1.40 7.31 6.89
C MET A 10 2.84 7.40 6.40
N ASN A 11 3.19 6.51 5.49
CA ASN A 11 4.45 6.56 4.77
C ASN A 11 4.29 7.49 3.57
N HIS A 12 5.07 8.58 3.55
CA HIS A 12 5.04 9.57 2.47
C HIS A 12 5.87 9.15 1.26
N TYR A 13 6.65 8.09 1.36
CA TYR A 13 7.54 7.61 0.30
C TYR A 13 7.31 6.13 0.03
N PRO A 14 6.08 5.75 -0.37
CA PRO A 14 5.78 4.35 -0.61
C PRO A 14 6.50 3.86 -1.86
N VAL A 15 6.73 2.55 -1.93
CA VAL A 15 7.11 1.94 -3.20
C VAL A 15 5.92 2.10 -4.16
N THR A 16 6.20 2.54 -5.37
CA THR A 16 5.16 2.72 -6.40
C THR A 16 5.54 2.00 -7.67
N PHE A 17 4.54 1.75 -8.49
CA PHE A 17 4.70 1.04 -9.75
C PHE A 17 3.89 1.76 -10.83
N THR A 18 4.28 1.55 -12.09
CA THR A 18 3.51 2.00 -13.23
C THR A 18 2.95 0.80 -13.98
N PRO A 19 1.84 0.94 -14.71
CA PRO A 19 1.20 -0.21 -15.36
C PRO A 19 2.07 -0.88 -16.43
N ASP A 20 2.94 -0.13 -17.08
CA ASP A 20 3.82 -0.61 -18.14
C ASP A 20 5.15 -1.18 -17.60
N MET A 21 5.37 -1.12 -16.31
CA MET A 21 6.56 -1.68 -15.68
C MET A 21 6.55 -3.20 -15.79
N VAL A 22 7.68 -3.81 -16.17
CA VAL A 22 7.79 -5.26 -16.22
C VAL A 22 7.87 -5.84 -14.80
N VAL A 23 7.39 -7.07 -14.65
CA VAL A 23 7.29 -7.73 -13.35
C VAL A 23 8.65 -7.84 -12.65
N GLU A 24 9.73 -8.09 -13.40
CA GLU A 24 11.09 -8.19 -12.83
C GLU A 24 11.53 -6.87 -12.20
N GLU A 25 11.16 -5.74 -12.80
CA GLU A 25 11.46 -4.43 -12.23
C GLU A 25 10.68 -4.23 -10.93
N ALA A 26 9.42 -4.63 -10.91
CA ALA A 26 8.60 -4.56 -9.70
C ALA A 26 9.19 -5.43 -8.59
N ALA A 27 9.63 -6.64 -8.93
CA ALA A 27 10.29 -7.54 -7.98
C ALA A 27 11.51 -6.87 -7.35
N LEU A 28 12.33 -6.21 -8.17
CA LEU A 28 13.54 -5.53 -7.69
C LEU A 28 13.17 -4.40 -6.71
N ARG A 29 12.11 -3.65 -7.00
CA ARG A 29 11.64 -2.59 -6.09
C ARG A 29 11.20 -3.14 -4.75
N PHE A 30 10.45 -4.25 -4.74
CA PHE A 30 10.07 -4.91 -3.49
C PHE A 30 11.29 -5.36 -2.69
N LEU A 31 12.26 -5.97 -3.36
CA LEU A 31 13.48 -6.45 -2.70
C LEU A 31 14.29 -5.31 -2.09
N LYS A 32 14.37 -4.17 -2.76
CA LYS A 32 15.11 -3.02 -2.28
C LYS A 32 14.42 -2.30 -1.12
N THR A 33 13.10 -2.19 -1.16
CA THR A 33 12.34 -1.40 -0.19
C THR A 33 11.87 -2.22 1.00
N LYS A 34 11.80 -3.54 0.84
CA LYS A 34 11.25 -4.48 1.83
C LYS A 34 9.79 -4.20 2.18
N GLN A 35 9.10 -3.48 1.33
CA GLN A 35 7.66 -3.27 1.46
C GLN A 35 6.92 -4.46 0.83
N ILE A 36 5.71 -4.73 1.31
CA ILE A 36 4.96 -5.92 0.90
C ILE A 36 3.87 -5.61 -0.12
N GLY A 37 3.63 -4.36 -0.39
CA GLY A 37 2.64 -3.93 -1.38
C GLY A 37 2.80 -2.46 -1.67
N GLY A 38 2.34 -2.04 -2.83
CA GLY A 38 2.40 -0.65 -3.21
C GLY A 38 1.40 -0.28 -4.30
N PRO A 39 1.07 1.01 -4.35
CA PRO A 39 0.12 1.50 -5.35
C PRO A 39 0.72 1.54 -6.75
N VAL A 40 -0.15 1.31 -7.72
CA VAL A 40 0.15 1.52 -9.13
C VAL A 40 -0.48 2.84 -9.56
N ILE A 41 0.32 3.70 -10.13
CA ILE A 41 -0.10 5.06 -10.49
C ILE A 41 0.14 5.32 -11.98
N ASP A 42 -0.65 6.23 -12.54
CA ASP A 42 -0.45 6.70 -13.91
C ASP A 42 0.49 7.91 -13.94
N LYS A 43 0.66 8.51 -15.12
CA LYS A 43 1.55 9.67 -15.33
C LYS A 43 1.13 10.90 -14.51
N ASN A 44 -0.13 10.97 -14.12
CA ASN A 44 -0.67 12.10 -13.38
C ASN A 44 -0.75 11.84 -11.88
N ASN A 45 -0.04 10.81 -11.41
CA ASN A 45 -0.04 10.42 -9.99
C ASN A 45 -1.41 9.93 -9.51
N GLN A 46 -2.29 9.53 -10.43
CA GLN A 46 -3.60 8.99 -10.07
C GLN A 46 -3.46 7.52 -9.74
N LEU A 47 -4.11 7.11 -8.66
CA LEU A 47 -4.12 5.70 -8.26
C LEU A 47 -4.97 4.89 -9.27
N ILE A 48 -4.37 3.87 -9.86
CA ILE A 48 -5.06 3.00 -10.82
C ILE A 48 -5.05 1.53 -10.44
N GLY A 49 -4.29 1.16 -9.42
CA GLY A 49 -4.24 -0.22 -8.98
C GLY A 49 -3.36 -0.41 -7.76
N PHE A 50 -3.21 -1.67 -7.36
CA PHE A 50 -2.36 -2.05 -6.24
C PHE A 50 -1.66 -3.36 -6.57
N LEU A 51 -0.37 -3.43 -6.24
CA LEU A 51 0.45 -4.62 -6.50
C LEU A 51 1.02 -5.13 -5.18
N SER A 52 0.90 -6.43 -4.94
CA SER A 52 1.51 -7.06 -3.77
C SER A 52 2.73 -7.88 -4.16
N GLU A 53 3.65 -8.06 -3.20
CA GLU A 53 4.82 -8.91 -3.45
C GLU A 53 4.41 -10.36 -3.71
N SER A 54 3.32 -10.83 -3.10
CA SER A 54 2.85 -12.20 -3.33
C SER A 54 2.31 -12.39 -4.75
N ASP A 55 1.69 -11.37 -5.33
CA ASP A 55 1.25 -11.42 -6.73
C ASP A 55 2.45 -11.53 -7.68
N VAL A 56 3.51 -10.78 -7.39
CA VAL A 56 4.75 -10.84 -8.17
C VAL A 56 5.43 -12.19 -8.01
N LEU A 57 5.54 -12.69 -6.78
CA LEU A 57 6.14 -14.00 -6.51
C LEU A 57 5.40 -15.10 -7.25
N SER A 58 4.08 -15.10 -7.19
CA SER A 58 3.25 -16.09 -7.88
C SER A 58 3.49 -16.08 -9.38
N LYS A 59 3.55 -14.88 -9.98
CA LYS A 59 3.78 -14.76 -11.43
C LYS A 59 5.18 -15.21 -11.83
N MET A 60 6.18 -14.91 -11.03
CA MET A 60 7.55 -15.33 -11.32
C MET A 60 7.70 -16.84 -11.24
N ILE A 61 7.01 -17.49 -10.31
CA ILE A 61 6.99 -18.96 -10.22
C ILE A 61 6.33 -19.54 -11.47
N GLU A 62 5.20 -19.00 -11.91
CA GLU A 62 4.54 -19.43 -13.16
C GLU A 62 5.47 -19.30 -14.35
N THR A 63 6.19 -18.20 -14.45
CA THR A 63 7.13 -17.95 -15.55
C THR A 63 8.19 -19.04 -15.60
N ILE A 64 8.71 -19.47 -14.46
CA ILE A 64 9.70 -20.55 -14.40
C ILE A 64 9.12 -21.88 -14.88
N TYR A 65 7.92 -22.24 -14.37
CA TYR A 65 7.31 -23.52 -14.68
C TYR A 65 6.83 -23.64 -16.11
N TYR A 66 6.25 -22.58 -16.64
CA TYR A 66 5.57 -22.63 -17.94
C TYR A 66 6.33 -21.93 -19.06
N ASN A 67 7.50 -21.37 -18.75
CA ASN A 67 8.33 -20.64 -19.71
C ASN A 67 7.50 -19.58 -20.47
N GLU A 68 6.68 -18.85 -19.71
CA GLU A 68 5.80 -17.83 -20.28
C GLU A 68 6.53 -16.51 -20.49
N HIS A 69 5.89 -15.62 -21.26
CA HIS A 69 6.39 -14.28 -21.46
C HIS A 69 6.38 -13.48 -20.15
N ILE A 70 7.30 -12.52 -20.08
CA ILE A 70 7.36 -11.55 -19.01
C ILE A 70 6.07 -10.73 -19.00
N ALA A 71 5.41 -10.66 -17.85
CA ALA A 71 4.20 -9.88 -17.69
C ALA A 71 4.52 -8.45 -17.27
N ASP A 72 3.57 -7.54 -17.52
CA ASP A 72 3.61 -6.18 -17.01
C ASP A 72 2.82 -6.09 -15.71
N VAL A 73 3.09 -5.05 -14.93
CA VAL A 73 2.36 -4.74 -13.70
C VAL A 73 0.85 -4.68 -13.96
N ALA A 74 0.45 -4.09 -15.10
CA ALA A 74 -0.97 -3.99 -15.48
C ALA A 74 -1.67 -5.35 -15.51
N ASP A 75 -0.95 -6.42 -15.83
CA ASP A 75 -1.52 -7.77 -15.90
C ASP A 75 -1.77 -8.38 -14.51
N LEU A 76 -1.06 -7.89 -13.48
CA LEU A 76 -1.09 -8.47 -12.14
C LEU A 76 -1.80 -7.58 -11.13
N MET A 77 -1.86 -6.28 -11.37
CA MET A 77 -2.37 -5.34 -10.39
C MET A 77 -3.86 -5.57 -10.10
N ARG A 78 -4.24 -5.32 -8.88
CA ARG A 78 -5.65 -5.28 -8.48
C ARG A 78 -6.17 -3.90 -8.80
N LYS A 79 -7.34 -3.84 -9.42
CA LYS A 79 -7.97 -2.57 -9.82
C LYS A 79 -8.97 -2.07 -8.78
N ASP A 80 -9.52 -3.00 -8.00
CA ASP A 80 -10.47 -2.69 -6.95
C ASP A 80 -9.70 -2.50 -5.65
N VAL A 81 -9.32 -1.27 -5.37
CA VAL A 81 -8.39 -0.93 -4.29
C VAL A 81 -9.12 -0.19 -3.18
N LEU A 82 -8.99 -0.69 -1.96
CA LEU A 82 -9.46 0.02 -0.78
C LEU A 82 -8.48 1.14 -0.45
N THR A 83 -8.99 2.35 -0.34
CA THR A 83 -8.18 3.54 -0.06
C THR A 83 -8.66 4.23 1.21
N VAL A 84 -7.81 5.11 1.73
CA VAL A 84 -8.17 5.99 2.84
C VAL A 84 -7.77 7.42 2.50
N LYS A 85 -8.36 8.35 3.21
CA LYS A 85 -8.06 9.77 3.06
C LYS A 85 -7.09 10.20 4.16
N PRO A 86 -6.31 11.26 3.94
CA PRO A 86 -5.34 11.71 4.94
C PRO A 86 -5.98 12.14 6.25
N TYR A 87 -7.22 12.60 6.21
CA TYR A 87 -7.97 13.05 7.38
C TYR A 87 -8.77 11.94 8.06
N ASP A 88 -8.71 10.70 7.56
CA ASP A 88 -9.43 9.57 8.17
C ASP A 88 -8.82 9.17 9.52
N SER A 89 -9.63 8.55 10.36
CA SER A 89 -9.24 8.08 11.67
C SER A 89 -8.36 6.83 11.58
N VAL A 90 -7.22 6.87 12.24
CA VAL A 90 -6.33 5.70 12.35
C VAL A 90 -7.02 4.56 13.10
N ILE A 91 -7.80 4.89 14.13
CA ILE A 91 -8.49 3.88 14.95
C ILE A 91 -9.55 3.15 14.11
N GLU A 92 -10.34 3.89 13.35
CA GLU A 92 -11.34 3.28 12.47
C GLU A 92 -10.67 2.44 11.38
N LEU A 93 -9.55 2.91 10.84
CA LEU A 93 -8.79 2.15 9.86
C LEU A 93 -8.26 0.85 10.48
N GLY A 94 -7.75 0.91 11.70
CA GLY A 94 -7.28 -0.28 12.41
C GLY A 94 -8.38 -1.31 12.58
N GLN A 95 -9.58 -0.88 12.96
CA GLN A 95 -10.73 -1.77 13.07
C GLN A 95 -11.09 -2.41 11.72
N GLN A 96 -10.99 -1.63 10.64
CA GLN A 96 -11.24 -2.11 9.29
C GLN A 96 -10.20 -3.13 8.85
N MET A 97 -8.93 -2.89 9.19
CA MET A 97 -7.83 -3.80 8.87
C MET A 97 -7.97 -5.16 9.54
N LEU A 98 -8.60 -5.22 10.72
CA LEU A 98 -8.87 -6.47 11.41
C LEU A 98 -9.93 -7.31 10.72
N LYS A 99 -10.81 -6.69 9.93
CA LYS A 99 -11.87 -7.37 9.20
C LYS A 99 -11.48 -7.70 7.77
N ASN A 100 -10.68 -6.83 7.15
CA ASN A 100 -10.30 -6.94 5.75
C ASN A 100 -8.86 -7.43 5.64
N LYS A 101 -8.56 -8.09 4.52
CA LYS A 101 -7.23 -8.70 4.31
C LYS A 101 -6.10 -7.74 3.99
N PRO A 102 -6.29 -6.61 3.30
CA PRO A 102 -5.15 -5.75 2.95
C PRO A 102 -4.41 -5.29 4.19
N LYS A 103 -3.09 -5.39 4.12
CA LYS A 103 -2.19 -4.95 5.19
C LYS A 103 -1.65 -3.54 4.92
N VAL A 104 -1.86 -3.05 3.72
CA VAL A 104 -1.39 -1.73 3.27
C VAL A 104 -2.51 -1.09 2.47
N TYR A 105 -2.79 0.17 2.77
CA TYR A 105 -3.81 0.95 2.07
C TYR A 105 -3.17 2.17 1.44
N PRO A 106 -3.43 2.46 0.16
CA PRO A 106 -3.07 3.76 -0.40
C PRO A 106 -3.83 4.88 0.28
N VAL A 107 -3.13 5.99 0.50
CA VAL A 107 -3.71 7.23 1.00
C VAL A 107 -3.82 8.17 -0.18
N VAL A 108 -5.04 8.63 -0.47
CA VAL A 108 -5.31 9.48 -1.62
C VAL A 108 -6.06 10.74 -1.18
N ASP A 109 -5.91 11.82 -1.95
CA ASP A 109 -6.70 13.02 -1.74
C ASP A 109 -8.08 12.87 -2.39
N ASP A 110 -8.90 13.92 -2.36
CA ASP A 110 -10.25 13.86 -2.89
C ASP A 110 -10.30 13.75 -4.42
N ASP A 111 -9.19 13.99 -5.09
CA ASP A 111 -9.05 13.87 -6.54
C ASP A 111 -8.34 12.57 -6.95
N GLU A 112 -8.20 11.61 -6.03
CA GLU A 112 -7.56 10.33 -6.24
C GLU A 112 -6.05 10.41 -6.50
N ASN A 113 -5.43 11.53 -6.18
CA ASN A 113 -3.96 11.64 -6.25
C ASN A 113 -3.34 10.89 -5.08
N LEU A 114 -2.29 10.12 -5.37
CA LEU A 114 -1.58 9.38 -4.35
C LEU A 114 -0.79 10.32 -3.44
N LEU A 115 -1.01 10.19 -2.12
CA LEU A 115 -0.27 10.93 -1.11
C LEU A 115 0.74 10.05 -0.38
N GLY A 116 0.48 8.75 -0.28
CA GLY A 116 1.33 7.81 0.42
C GLY A 116 0.62 6.49 0.67
N THR A 117 1.11 5.73 1.63
CA THR A 117 0.48 4.49 2.06
C THR A 117 0.43 4.43 3.59
N ILE A 118 -0.46 3.60 4.12
CA ILE A 118 -0.47 3.31 5.54
C ILE A 118 -0.64 1.80 5.73
N SER A 119 0.23 1.22 6.55
CA SER A 119 0.26 -0.21 6.81
C SER A 119 -0.29 -0.51 8.20
N ARG A 120 -0.57 -1.80 8.46
CA ARG A 120 -0.91 -2.24 9.81
C ARG A 120 0.17 -1.87 10.83
N ASN A 121 1.43 -1.94 10.41
CA ASN A 121 2.52 -1.56 11.28
C ASN A 121 2.47 -0.07 11.65
N ASP A 122 2.12 0.79 10.68
CA ASP A 122 1.96 2.23 10.93
C ASP A 122 0.81 2.49 11.91
N VAL A 123 -0.30 1.77 11.75
CA VAL A 123 -1.45 1.89 12.65
C VAL A 123 -1.08 1.43 14.05
N LEU A 124 -0.37 0.30 14.15
CA LEU A 124 0.07 -0.21 15.45
C LEU A 124 0.97 0.80 16.16
N ARG A 125 1.91 1.39 15.41
CA ARG A 125 2.82 2.42 15.94
C ARG A 125 2.04 3.64 16.43
N ALA A 126 1.05 4.09 15.67
CA ALA A 126 0.23 5.24 16.05
C ALA A 126 -0.51 5.00 17.38
N ILE A 127 -1.12 3.84 17.50
CA ILE A 127 -1.86 3.48 18.71
C ILE A 127 -0.92 3.28 19.89
N ASP A 128 0.22 2.63 19.68
CA ASP A 128 1.22 2.44 20.73
C ASP A 128 1.72 3.79 21.25
N LEU A 129 2.07 4.71 20.37
CA LEU A 129 2.52 6.05 20.74
C LEU A 129 1.43 6.81 21.52
N HIS A 130 0.19 6.69 21.08
CA HIS A 130 -0.93 7.34 21.75
C HIS A 130 -1.11 6.81 23.19
N LEU A 131 -1.07 5.50 23.36
CA LEU A 131 -1.23 4.88 24.66
C LEU A 131 -0.08 5.20 25.60
N ARG A 132 1.15 5.28 25.09
CA ARG A 132 2.32 5.58 25.92
C ARG A 132 2.38 7.04 26.32
N SER A 133 1.98 7.96 25.46
CA SER A 133 2.14 9.40 25.70
C SER A 133 0.87 10.09 26.14
N GLY A 134 -0.29 9.65 25.67
CA GLY A 134 -1.54 10.32 25.92
C GLY A 134 -2.30 9.89 27.14
N TYR A 135 -1.85 8.83 27.79
CA TYR A 135 -2.59 8.19 28.86
C TYR A 135 -2.20 8.64 30.26
N LYS A 136 -1.38 9.63 30.35
CA LYS A 136 -0.89 10.09 31.64
C LYS A 136 -1.77 11.17 32.24
N GLY A 137 -2.97 11.12 31.90
CA GLY A 137 -3.85 12.02 32.43
C GLY A 137 -4.63 12.42 33.08
#